data_3f9e466cd3a8c5b8f978b85f3123f852
#
_entry.id   3f9e466cd3a8c5b8f978b85f3123f852
#
_cell.length_a   1.000
_cell.length_b   1.000
_cell.length_c   1.000
_cell.angle_alpha   90.00
_cell.angle_beta   90.00
_cell.angle_gamma   90.00
#
_symmetry.space_group_name_H-M   'P 1'
#
loop_
_entity.id
_entity.type
_entity.pdbx_description
1 polymer ?
#
loop_
_entity_poly.entity_id
_entity_poly.type
_entity_poly.pdbx_seq_one_letter_code
_entity_poly.pdbx_strand_id
1 'polypeptide(L)'
;FDPITHDEYYGLFAFFDDIDESGLYSHFTNATPTPTLRLETAETGRRIAALRTAIAAAEASLDAATADELAAFDAWFETRSGEGVESPVIPGLVGDFPLDAIVDGGLQNEVDPDLSGRVAGAPVVVEGAIDAGIRLDGENNLHFPGIAAFNRYDPFSIALWIRIERIADRAVVLHRSRAWTDAGSQGYQFLLEAGRPSWSLIH
;
A
#
# COMPACT_ATOMS: atom_id res chain seq x y z
N PHE A 1 37.29 -18.36 28.73
CA PHE A 1 36.54 -17.75 29.85
C PHE A 1 36.79 -16.27 29.77
N ASP A 2 35.73 -15.49 29.58
CA ASP A 2 35.79 -14.04 29.55
C ASP A 2 36.16 -13.50 30.95
N PRO A 3 37.06 -12.54 31.04
CA PRO A 3 37.44 -11.91 32.30
C PRO A 3 36.36 -10.97 32.87
N ILE A 4 35.21 -10.85 32.20
CA ILE A 4 34.09 -9.95 32.56
C ILE A 4 33.02 -10.83 33.28
N THR A 5 32.60 -10.38 34.45
CA THR A 5 31.49 -11.01 35.17
C THR A 5 30.13 -10.71 34.51
N HIS A 6 29.12 -11.52 34.83
CA HIS A 6 27.74 -11.30 34.33
C HIS A 6 27.21 -9.92 34.73
N ASP A 7 27.47 -9.50 35.97
CA ASP A 7 27.01 -8.18 36.45
C ASP A 7 27.69 -7.01 35.68
N GLU A 8 28.98 -7.16 35.38
CA GLU A 8 29.70 -6.16 34.57
C GLU A 8 29.20 -6.14 33.14
N TYR A 9 28.89 -7.30 32.56
CA TYR A 9 28.31 -7.39 31.23
C TYR A 9 26.93 -6.69 31.16
N TYR A 10 26.02 -7.02 32.06
CA TYR A 10 24.69 -6.40 32.07
C TYR A 10 24.74 -4.94 32.50
N GLY A 11 25.68 -4.54 33.34
CA GLY A 11 25.91 -3.11 33.65
C GLY A 11 26.35 -2.30 32.41
N LEU A 12 27.22 -2.89 31.60
CA LEU A 12 27.61 -2.27 30.32
C LEU A 12 26.48 -2.30 29.32
N PHE A 13 25.72 -3.40 29.23
CA PHE A 13 24.57 -3.53 28.35
C PHE A 13 23.48 -2.51 28.69
N ALA A 14 23.15 -2.33 29.96
CA ALA A 14 22.16 -1.35 30.40
C ALA A 14 22.54 0.09 30.06
N PHE A 15 23.82 0.38 29.88
CA PHE A 15 24.26 1.71 29.40
C PHE A 15 23.81 2.01 27.96
N PHE A 16 23.58 0.98 27.16
CA PHE A 16 23.14 1.08 25.77
C PHE A 16 21.67 0.73 25.55
N ASP A 17 20.95 0.34 26.59
CA ASP A 17 19.57 -0.15 26.52
C ASP A 17 18.56 0.92 26.08
N ASP A 18 18.88 2.19 26.33
CA ASP A 18 18.08 3.36 25.91
C ASP A 18 18.43 3.87 24.49
N ILE A 19 19.31 3.18 23.78
CA ILE A 19 19.68 3.59 22.43
C ILE A 19 18.66 3.00 21.45
N ASP A 20 17.80 3.85 20.90
CA ASP A 20 16.91 3.48 19.80
C ASP A 20 17.72 3.29 18.51
N GLU A 21 18.23 2.09 18.33
CA GLU A 21 19.01 1.71 17.15
C GLU A 21 18.15 1.05 16.08
N SER A 22 18.08 1.69 14.93
CA SER A 22 17.77 0.99 13.67
C SER A 22 19.05 0.39 13.02
N GLY A 23 20.12 0.28 13.79
CA GLY A 23 21.50 0.12 13.33
C GLY A 23 21.83 -1.14 12.56
N LEU A 24 21.13 -2.23 12.75
CA LEU A 24 21.39 -3.49 12.07
C LEU A 24 21.14 -3.44 10.55
N TYR A 25 20.41 -2.43 10.07
CA TYR A 25 19.96 -2.37 8.69
C TYR A 25 20.45 -1.14 7.93
N SER A 26 21.29 -0.31 8.55
CA SER A 26 21.78 0.93 7.94
C SER A 26 22.59 0.69 6.67
N HIS A 27 23.22 -0.46 6.50
CA HIS A 27 23.96 -0.81 5.29
C HIS A 27 23.08 -1.35 4.15
N PHE A 28 21.82 -1.71 4.43
CA PHE A 28 20.83 -2.11 3.43
C PHE A 28 19.90 -0.97 3.03
N THR A 29 19.89 0.11 3.77
CA THR A 29 19.02 1.27 3.53
C THR A 29 19.86 2.55 3.48
N ASN A 30 19.38 3.55 2.75
CA ASN A 30 19.96 4.89 2.79
C ASN A 30 19.46 5.69 4.01
N ALA A 31 18.90 5.01 5.01
CA ALA A 31 18.45 5.65 6.24
C ALA A 31 19.66 6.10 7.07
N THR A 32 19.54 7.26 7.69
CA THR A 32 20.53 7.75 8.64
C THR A 32 20.45 6.90 9.90
N PRO A 33 21.59 6.33 10.38
CA PRO A 33 21.60 5.53 11.60
C PRO A 33 21.06 6.31 12.79
N THR A 34 20.30 5.64 13.65
CA THR A 34 19.86 6.18 14.95
C THR A 34 20.82 5.75 16.06
N PRO A 35 20.96 6.52 17.15
CA PRO A 35 20.30 7.80 17.42
C PRO A 35 20.87 8.95 16.59
N THR A 36 19.99 9.80 16.09
CA THR A 36 20.39 10.97 15.32
C THR A 36 20.09 12.26 16.07
N LEU A 37 21.08 13.14 16.16
CA LEU A 37 20.84 14.49 16.61
C LEU A 37 20.60 15.39 15.40
N ARG A 38 19.39 15.90 15.25
CA ARG A 38 19.08 16.87 14.21
C ARG A 38 19.64 18.24 14.60
N LEU A 39 20.64 18.70 13.87
CA LEU A 39 21.16 20.05 14.03
C LEU A 39 20.32 21.00 13.17
N GLU A 40 19.42 21.74 13.80
CA GLU A 40 18.58 22.71 13.10
C GLU A 40 19.31 24.07 13.05
N THR A 41 19.46 24.60 11.85
CA THR A 41 19.83 25.99 11.67
C THR A 41 18.59 26.87 11.87
N ALA A 42 18.81 28.15 12.21
CA ALA A 42 17.71 29.11 12.33
C ALA A 42 16.90 29.26 11.03
N GLU A 43 17.51 29.03 9.87
CA GLU A 43 16.86 29.03 8.57
C GLU A 43 15.97 27.78 8.41
N THR A 44 16.50 26.60 8.71
CA THR A 44 15.76 25.33 8.65
C THR A 44 14.57 25.36 9.61
N GLY A 45 14.75 25.87 10.84
CA GLY A 45 13.68 26.04 11.82
C GLY A 45 12.55 26.93 11.31
N ARG A 46 12.87 28.08 10.69
CA ARG A 46 11.86 28.96 10.08
C ARG A 46 11.12 28.28 8.94
N ARG A 47 11.82 27.53 8.09
CA ARG A 47 11.20 26.78 6.98
C ARG A 47 10.26 25.70 7.47
N ILE A 48 10.66 24.95 8.49
CA ILE A 48 9.81 23.93 9.13
C ILE A 48 8.54 24.57 9.73
N ALA A 49 8.68 25.69 10.44
CA ALA A 49 7.55 26.41 11.01
C ALA A 49 6.59 26.90 9.92
N ALA A 50 7.10 27.47 8.83
CA ALA A 50 6.28 27.90 7.69
C ALA A 50 5.54 26.73 7.03
N LEU A 51 6.21 25.59 6.85
CA LEU A 51 5.58 24.38 6.29
C LEU A 51 4.48 23.84 7.20
N ARG A 52 4.70 23.80 8.51
CA ARG A 52 3.67 23.37 9.48
C ARG A 52 2.45 24.29 9.42
N THR A 53 2.64 25.60 9.33
CA THR A 53 1.54 26.56 9.16
C THR A 53 0.79 26.33 7.85
N ALA A 54 1.50 26.07 6.74
CA ALA A 54 0.90 25.79 5.46
C ALA A 54 0.10 24.46 5.46
N ILE A 55 0.62 23.43 6.12
CA ILE A 55 -0.08 22.16 6.30
C ILE A 55 -1.38 22.37 7.08
N ALA A 56 -1.31 23.02 8.24
CA ALA A 56 -2.49 23.27 9.06
C ALA A 56 -3.56 24.12 8.32
N ALA A 57 -3.14 25.08 7.50
CA ALA A 57 -4.05 25.88 6.68
C ALA A 57 -4.70 25.02 5.56
N ALA A 58 -3.94 24.11 4.94
CA ALA A 58 -4.46 23.21 3.92
C ALA A 58 -5.44 22.18 4.52
N GLU A 59 -5.13 21.63 5.69
CA GLU A 59 -6.02 20.72 6.42
C GLU A 59 -7.34 21.41 6.79
N ALA A 60 -7.29 22.62 7.34
CA ALA A 60 -8.49 23.38 7.66
C ALA A 60 -9.32 23.74 6.40
N SER A 61 -8.67 24.00 5.27
CA SER A 61 -9.32 24.24 3.99
C SER A 61 -9.98 22.96 3.45
N LEU A 62 -9.37 21.81 3.63
CA LEU A 62 -9.91 20.52 3.24
C LEU A 62 -11.16 20.18 4.07
N ASP A 63 -11.10 20.37 5.38
CA ASP A 63 -12.23 20.13 6.28
C ASP A 63 -13.43 21.02 5.93
N ALA A 64 -13.19 22.27 5.58
CA ALA A 64 -14.24 23.18 5.15
C ALA A 64 -14.84 22.80 3.79
N ALA A 65 -14.00 22.39 2.82
CA ALA A 65 -14.42 21.97 1.49
C ALA A 65 -15.28 20.69 1.54
N THR A 66 -14.94 19.75 2.44
CA THR A 66 -15.61 18.45 2.51
C THR A 66 -17.10 18.56 2.77
N ALA A 67 -17.56 19.51 3.55
CA ALA A 67 -18.99 19.70 3.84
C ALA A 67 -19.78 20.20 2.62
N ASP A 68 -19.21 21.15 1.87
CA ASP A 68 -19.84 21.70 0.67
C ASP A 68 -19.79 20.68 -0.48
N GLU A 69 -18.70 19.91 -0.59
CA GLU A 69 -18.52 18.86 -1.61
C GLU A 69 -19.46 17.67 -1.37
N LEU A 70 -19.72 17.28 -0.11
CA LEU A 70 -20.70 16.25 0.19
C LEU A 70 -22.10 16.65 -0.25
N ALA A 71 -22.52 17.89 0.02
CA ALA A 71 -23.80 18.37 -0.46
C ALA A 71 -23.90 18.44 -2.00
N ALA A 72 -22.79 18.83 -2.65
CA ALA A 72 -22.72 18.85 -4.11
C ALA A 72 -22.71 17.42 -4.71
N PHE A 73 -22.04 16.48 -4.02
CA PHE A 73 -22.03 15.06 -4.40
C PHE A 73 -23.42 14.45 -4.27
N ASP A 74 -24.11 14.67 -3.15
CA ASP A 74 -25.47 14.17 -2.94
C ASP A 74 -26.42 14.69 -4.02
N ALA A 75 -26.37 15.99 -4.33
CA ALA A 75 -27.17 16.59 -5.38
C ALA A 75 -26.83 16.02 -6.78
N TRP A 76 -25.57 15.77 -7.06
CA TRP A 76 -25.11 15.14 -8.29
C TRP A 76 -25.57 13.68 -8.36
N PHE A 77 -25.45 12.93 -7.30
CA PHE A 77 -25.86 11.52 -7.20
C PHE A 77 -27.37 11.36 -7.42
N GLU A 78 -28.18 12.19 -6.80
CA GLU A 78 -29.64 12.20 -6.99
C GLU A 78 -30.03 12.43 -8.47
N THR A 79 -29.31 13.33 -9.16
CA THR A 79 -29.62 13.61 -10.58
C THR A 79 -29.16 12.50 -11.51
N ARG A 80 -28.16 11.71 -11.14
CA ARG A 80 -27.56 10.66 -11.98
C ARG A 80 -28.01 9.23 -11.67
N SER A 81 -28.64 9.00 -10.53
CA SER A 81 -29.07 7.68 -10.09
C SER A 81 -30.08 6.96 -11.01
N GLY A 82 -30.57 7.62 -12.04
CA GLY A 82 -31.48 7.04 -13.07
C GLY A 82 -30.90 6.96 -14.48
N GLU A 83 -29.73 7.49 -14.72
CA GLU A 83 -29.09 7.45 -16.04
C GLU A 83 -28.03 6.36 -16.10
N GLY A 84 -28.03 5.51 -17.13
CA GLY A 84 -26.94 4.60 -17.39
C GLY A 84 -25.66 5.39 -17.60
N VAL A 85 -24.72 5.28 -16.69
CA VAL A 85 -23.42 5.97 -16.79
C VAL A 85 -22.59 5.21 -17.81
N GLU A 86 -22.27 5.85 -18.95
CA GLU A 86 -21.20 5.33 -19.80
C GLU A 86 -19.92 5.21 -18.98
N SER A 87 -19.22 4.08 -19.09
CA SER A 87 -17.94 3.87 -18.40
C SER A 87 -16.98 5.01 -18.77
N PRO A 88 -16.54 5.81 -17.82
CA PRO A 88 -15.67 6.94 -18.12
C PRO A 88 -14.31 6.44 -18.63
N VAL A 89 -13.76 7.11 -19.62
CA VAL A 89 -12.35 6.91 -19.98
C VAL A 89 -11.49 7.38 -18.80
N ILE A 90 -10.75 6.47 -18.19
CA ILE A 90 -9.85 6.76 -17.07
C ILE A 90 -8.49 7.16 -17.63
N PRO A 91 -8.09 8.44 -17.56
CA PRO A 91 -6.78 8.86 -18.05
C PRO A 91 -5.65 8.17 -17.26
N GLY A 92 -4.67 7.62 -18.00
CA GLY A 92 -3.52 6.96 -17.37
C GLY A 92 -3.82 5.56 -16.81
N LEU A 93 -4.94 4.95 -17.20
CA LEU A 93 -5.20 3.54 -16.85
C LEU A 93 -4.11 2.66 -17.48
N VAL A 94 -3.44 1.87 -16.66
CA VAL A 94 -2.32 1.00 -17.08
C VAL A 94 -2.70 -0.48 -17.09
N GLY A 95 -3.80 -0.85 -16.47
CA GLY A 95 -4.30 -2.22 -16.46
C GLY A 95 -5.76 -2.29 -16.08
N ASP A 96 -6.49 -3.07 -16.85
CA ASP A 96 -7.87 -3.45 -16.58
C ASP A 96 -7.98 -4.97 -16.80
N PHE A 97 -8.30 -5.67 -15.72
CA PHE A 97 -8.40 -7.12 -15.69
C PHE A 97 -9.78 -7.52 -15.19
N PRO A 98 -10.72 -7.83 -16.08
CA PRO A 98 -12.07 -8.24 -15.70
C PRO A 98 -12.09 -9.47 -14.79
N LEU A 99 -11.12 -10.39 -14.96
CA LEU A 99 -10.99 -11.64 -14.21
C LEU A 99 -12.14 -12.63 -14.47
N ASP A 100 -12.81 -12.48 -15.60
CA ASP A 100 -13.97 -13.34 -15.97
C ASP A 100 -13.55 -14.71 -16.49
N ALA A 101 -12.33 -14.82 -17.00
CA ALA A 101 -11.79 -16.04 -17.55
C ALA A 101 -10.29 -16.18 -17.35
N ILE A 102 -9.82 -17.41 -17.34
CA ILE A 102 -8.41 -17.77 -17.43
C ILE A 102 -8.21 -18.42 -18.78
N VAL A 103 -7.40 -17.82 -19.65
CA VAL A 103 -7.12 -18.30 -21.00
C VAL A 103 -5.64 -18.69 -21.08
N ASP A 104 -5.37 -19.96 -21.34
CA ASP A 104 -4.00 -20.50 -21.44
C ASP A 104 -3.11 -20.18 -20.23
N GLY A 105 -3.70 -20.15 -19.03
CA GLY A 105 -3.03 -19.76 -17.78
C GLY A 105 -2.74 -18.26 -17.66
N GLY A 106 -3.28 -17.45 -18.54
CA GLY A 106 -3.18 -16.00 -18.58
C GLY A 106 -4.46 -15.29 -18.17
N LEU A 107 -4.30 -14.01 -17.82
CA LEU A 107 -5.38 -13.07 -17.54
C LEU A 107 -5.26 -11.92 -18.53
N GLN A 108 -6.32 -11.65 -19.26
CA GLN A 108 -6.33 -10.60 -20.26
C GLN A 108 -6.30 -9.22 -19.59
N ASN A 109 -5.46 -8.31 -20.14
CA ASN A 109 -5.48 -6.90 -19.82
C ASN A 109 -6.18 -6.17 -20.98
N GLU A 110 -7.31 -5.54 -20.69
CA GLU A 110 -8.13 -4.83 -21.70
C GLU A 110 -7.47 -3.52 -22.17
N VAL A 111 -6.49 -3.01 -21.42
CA VAL A 111 -5.76 -1.78 -21.78
C VAL A 111 -4.59 -2.07 -22.69
N ASP A 112 -3.79 -3.09 -22.34
CA ASP A 112 -2.57 -3.47 -23.07
C ASP A 112 -2.43 -5.00 -23.06
N PRO A 113 -2.79 -5.68 -24.14
CA PRO A 113 -2.71 -7.16 -24.23
C PRO A 113 -1.30 -7.71 -24.08
N ASP A 114 -0.26 -6.92 -24.33
CA ASP A 114 1.14 -7.35 -24.15
C ASP A 114 1.54 -7.45 -22.67
N LEU A 115 0.78 -6.78 -21.79
CA LEU A 115 0.96 -6.80 -20.34
C LEU A 115 -0.07 -7.71 -19.65
N SER A 116 -0.21 -8.93 -20.12
CA SER A 116 -1.12 -9.94 -19.58
C SER A 116 -0.70 -10.42 -18.19
N GLY A 117 -1.70 -10.71 -17.35
CA GLY A 117 -1.50 -11.37 -16.07
C GLY A 117 -1.22 -12.86 -16.22
N ARG A 118 -0.72 -13.49 -15.17
CA ARG A 118 -0.44 -14.94 -15.09
C ARG A 118 -1.09 -15.53 -13.85
N VAL A 119 -1.46 -16.79 -13.97
CA VAL A 119 -2.02 -17.57 -12.88
C VAL A 119 -0.99 -18.56 -12.36
N ALA A 120 -0.86 -18.66 -11.06
CA ALA A 120 -0.10 -19.73 -10.40
C ALA A 120 -1.04 -20.59 -9.54
N GLY A 121 -0.84 -21.90 -9.60
CA GLY A 121 -1.75 -22.87 -9.00
C GLY A 121 -2.96 -23.13 -9.89
N ALA A 122 -4.06 -23.50 -9.28
CA ALA A 122 -5.31 -23.84 -9.96
C ALA A 122 -6.52 -23.08 -9.37
N PRO A 123 -6.57 -21.75 -9.50
CA PRO A 123 -7.72 -20.99 -9.02
C PRO A 123 -8.96 -21.29 -9.87
N VAL A 124 -10.12 -21.02 -9.29
CA VAL A 124 -11.41 -21.35 -9.90
C VAL A 124 -12.15 -20.08 -10.27
N VAL A 125 -12.65 -20.02 -11.50
CA VAL A 125 -13.58 -18.96 -11.92
C VAL A 125 -14.93 -19.21 -11.25
N VAL A 126 -15.49 -18.17 -10.64
CA VAL A 126 -16.74 -18.20 -9.88
C VAL A 126 -17.61 -17.00 -10.25
N GLU A 127 -18.86 -16.97 -9.81
CA GLU A 127 -19.71 -15.79 -9.94
C GLU A 127 -19.09 -14.57 -9.24
N GLY A 128 -18.94 -13.45 -9.95
CA GLY A 128 -18.33 -12.19 -9.51
C GLY A 128 -19.34 -11.14 -9.05
N ALA A 129 -18.86 -9.93 -8.81
CA ALA A 129 -19.70 -8.76 -8.54
C ALA A 129 -20.34 -8.21 -9.83
N ILE A 130 -19.62 -8.34 -10.93
CA ILE A 130 -20.04 -8.10 -12.30
C ILE A 130 -19.65 -9.40 -13.02
N ASP A 131 -20.40 -10.00 -13.83
CA ASP A 131 -20.10 -11.23 -14.57
C ASP A 131 -19.42 -12.33 -13.72
N ALA A 132 -18.11 -12.52 -13.81
CA ALA A 132 -17.38 -13.55 -13.09
C ALA A 132 -16.23 -12.96 -12.23
N GLY A 133 -15.50 -13.83 -11.58
CA GLY A 133 -14.33 -13.49 -10.76
C GLY A 133 -13.50 -14.73 -10.46
N ILE A 134 -12.36 -14.55 -9.85
CA ILE A 134 -11.44 -15.64 -9.54
C ILE A 134 -11.36 -15.86 -8.04
N ARG A 135 -11.65 -17.08 -7.60
CA ARG A 135 -11.50 -17.48 -6.20
C ARG A 135 -10.08 -17.96 -5.94
N LEU A 136 -9.47 -17.33 -4.94
CA LEU A 136 -8.16 -17.67 -4.41
C LEU A 136 -8.32 -18.35 -3.04
N ASP A 137 -7.56 -19.41 -2.79
CA ASP A 137 -7.63 -20.23 -1.58
C ASP A 137 -6.38 -20.12 -0.68
N GLY A 138 -5.40 -19.32 -1.11
CA GLY A 138 -4.13 -19.14 -0.43
C GLY A 138 -2.97 -19.98 -0.98
N GLU A 139 -3.26 -21.04 -1.74
CA GLU A 139 -2.25 -21.86 -2.42
C GLU A 139 -2.07 -21.47 -3.90
N ASN A 140 -2.89 -20.54 -4.36
CA ASN A 140 -2.86 -20.00 -5.70
C ASN A 140 -2.78 -18.47 -5.67
N ASN A 141 -2.29 -17.90 -6.76
CA ASN A 141 -2.20 -16.46 -6.88
C ASN A 141 -2.30 -15.98 -8.33
N LEU A 142 -2.53 -14.68 -8.48
CA LEU A 142 -2.48 -13.96 -9.74
C LEU A 142 -1.26 -13.05 -9.74
N HIS A 143 -0.53 -13.02 -10.83
CA HIS A 143 0.67 -12.22 -11.00
C HIS A 143 0.54 -11.30 -12.21
N PHE A 144 0.79 -10.01 -12.03
CA PHE A 144 0.66 -8.97 -13.04
C PHE A 144 2.05 -8.35 -13.34
N PRO A 145 2.87 -9.00 -14.18
CA PRO A 145 4.22 -8.54 -14.48
C PRO A 145 4.18 -7.23 -15.28
N GLY A 146 5.11 -6.33 -14.99
CA GLY A 146 5.23 -5.06 -15.71
C GLY A 146 4.22 -3.98 -15.32
N ILE A 147 3.21 -4.32 -14.53
CA ILE A 147 2.16 -3.40 -14.11
C ILE A 147 2.45 -2.83 -12.72
N ALA A 148 1.97 -1.60 -12.50
CA ALA A 148 1.95 -0.95 -11.18
C ALA A 148 3.35 -0.77 -10.54
N ALA A 149 4.36 -0.48 -11.37
CA ALA A 149 5.71 -0.11 -10.93
C ALA A 149 5.76 1.40 -10.65
N PHE A 150 5.20 1.81 -9.52
CA PHE A 150 5.17 3.21 -9.10
C PHE A 150 6.38 3.55 -8.24
N ASN A 151 6.90 4.77 -8.37
CA ASN A 151 7.82 5.35 -7.41
C ASN A 151 7.05 5.85 -6.19
N ARG A 152 7.73 6.05 -5.08
CA ARG A 152 7.10 6.51 -3.82
C ARG A 152 6.41 7.89 -3.91
N TYR A 153 6.68 8.66 -4.96
CA TYR A 153 6.11 9.99 -5.21
C TYR A 153 5.05 10.00 -6.31
N ASP A 154 4.88 8.90 -7.02
CA ASP A 154 3.90 8.82 -8.09
C ASP A 154 2.50 8.66 -7.49
N PRO A 155 1.53 9.49 -7.87
CA PRO A 155 0.15 9.24 -7.50
C PRO A 155 -0.36 8.03 -8.28
N PHE A 156 -1.05 7.12 -7.60
CA PHE A 156 -1.68 5.98 -8.23
C PHE A 156 -2.98 5.60 -7.54
N SER A 157 -3.81 4.85 -8.23
CA SER A 157 -5.03 4.27 -7.69
C SER A 157 -5.14 2.82 -8.11
N ILE A 158 -5.66 1.98 -7.23
CA ILE A 158 -6.02 0.59 -7.51
C ILE A 158 -7.47 0.42 -7.10
N ALA A 159 -8.28 -0.11 -8.00
CA ALA A 159 -9.67 -0.46 -7.73
C ALA A 159 -9.87 -1.95 -7.96
N LEU A 160 -10.58 -2.62 -7.06
CA LEU A 160 -10.91 -4.03 -7.20
C LEU A 160 -12.18 -4.37 -6.42
N TRP A 161 -12.90 -5.38 -6.89
CA TRP A 161 -13.96 -6.02 -6.14
C TRP A 161 -13.40 -7.23 -5.39
N ILE A 162 -13.73 -7.34 -4.10
CA ILE A 162 -13.36 -8.49 -3.28
C ILE A 162 -14.58 -9.05 -2.56
N ARG A 163 -14.66 -10.38 -2.49
CA ARG A 163 -15.61 -11.09 -1.64
C ARG A 163 -14.83 -11.93 -0.63
N ILE A 164 -15.09 -11.69 0.64
CA ILE A 164 -14.44 -12.39 1.75
C ILE A 164 -15.36 -13.54 2.16
N GLU A 165 -14.97 -14.76 1.89
CA GLU A 165 -15.74 -15.95 2.28
C GLU A 165 -15.49 -16.35 3.74
N ARG A 166 -14.29 -16.09 4.24
CA ARG A 166 -13.89 -16.40 5.62
C ARG A 166 -12.98 -15.31 6.16
N ILE A 167 -13.33 -14.81 7.34
CA ILE A 167 -12.46 -13.87 8.06
C ILE A 167 -11.27 -14.65 8.61
N ALA A 168 -10.07 -14.23 8.24
CA ALA A 168 -8.81 -14.68 8.78
C ALA A 168 -8.17 -13.55 9.58
N ASP A 169 -7.29 -13.89 10.52
CA ASP A 169 -6.55 -12.90 11.29
C ASP A 169 -5.73 -11.97 10.38
N ARG A 170 -5.15 -12.54 9.32
CA ARG A 170 -4.44 -11.80 8.28
C ARG A 170 -4.60 -12.50 6.93
N ALA A 171 -4.97 -11.73 5.91
CA ALA A 171 -5.01 -12.17 4.53
C ALA A 171 -4.39 -11.11 3.60
N VAL A 172 -3.53 -11.53 2.70
CA VAL A 172 -2.97 -10.64 1.67
C VAL A 172 -3.94 -10.59 0.50
N VAL A 173 -4.43 -9.41 0.17
CA VAL A 173 -5.28 -9.19 -1.02
C VAL A 173 -4.40 -8.93 -2.23
N LEU A 174 -3.49 -7.98 -2.12
CA LEU A 174 -2.47 -7.73 -3.13
C LEU A 174 -1.19 -7.17 -2.47
N HIS A 175 -0.08 -7.40 -3.12
CA HIS A 175 1.16 -6.76 -2.73
C HIS A 175 2.10 -6.57 -3.93
N ARG A 176 2.92 -5.54 -3.83
CA ARG A 176 4.07 -5.33 -4.67
C ARG A 176 5.26 -5.02 -3.78
N SER A 177 5.88 -6.06 -3.27
CA SER A 177 7.04 -5.97 -2.39
C SER A 177 7.84 -7.27 -2.52
N ARG A 178 9.05 -7.31 -2.02
CA ARG A 178 9.78 -8.58 -1.90
C ARG A 178 9.18 -9.40 -0.75
N ALA A 179 9.12 -10.72 -0.92
CA ALA A 179 8.56 -11.64 0.05
C ALA A 179 9.39 -11.75 1.35
N TRP A 180 10.63 -11.31 1.35
CA TRP A 180 11.57 -11.42 2.47
C TRP A 180 11.61 -10.10 3.20
N THR A 181 11.05 -10.07 4.39
CA THR A 181 10.95 -8.87 5.23
C THR A 181 12.31 -8.33 5.68
N ASP A 182 13.30 -9.18 5.82
CA ASP A 182 14.64 -8.82 6.32
C ASP A 182 15.52 -8.16 5.25
N ALA A 183 15.10 -8.13 4.01
CA ALA A 183 15.88 -7.62 2.89
C ALA A 183 15.51 -6.20 2.46
N GLY A 184 14.97 -5.36 3.34
CA GLY A 184 14.55 -4.01 3.00
C GLY A 184 13.49 -4.02 1.89
N SER A 185 12.42 -4.77 2.10
CA SER A 185 11.28 -4.80 1.19
C SER A 185 10.77 -3.39 0.94
N GLN A 186 10.70 -3.01 -0.33
CA GLN A 186 10.12 -1.73 -0.72
C GLN A 186 8.90 -2.01 -1.58
N GLY A 187 7.84 -1.24 -1.40
CA GLY A 187 6.64 -1.40 -2.17
C GLY A 187 5.37 -1.03 -1.41
N TYR A 188 4.30 -1.71 -1.73
CA TYR A 188 3.01 -1.50 -1.08
C TYR A 188 2.27 -2.84 -0.94
N GLN A 189 1.34 -2.85 0.00
CA GLN A 189 0.45 -4.00 0.21
C GLN A 189 -0.93 -3.56 0.65
N PHE A 190 -1.92 -4.36 0.27
CA PHE A 190 -3.28 -4.29 0.76
C PHE A 190 -3.61 -5.61 1.44
N LEU A 191 -3.97 -5.54 2.70
CA LEU A 191 -4.27 -6.66 3.57
C LEU A 191 -5.70 -6.57 4.08
N LEU A 192 -6.19 -7.71 4.56
CA LEU A 192 -7.31 -7.78 5.47
C LEU A 192 -6.78 -8.28 6.81
N GLU A 193 -6.95 -7.49 7.86
CA GLU A 193 -6.59 -7.83 9.23
C GLU A 193 -7.86 -7.97 10.06
N ALA A 194 -8.15 -9.19 10.48
CA ALA A 194 -9.43 -9.56 11.08
C ALA A 194 -10.65 -9.08 10.24
N GLY A 195 -10.54 -9.21 8.91
CA GLY A 195 -11.56 -8.79 7.95
C GLY A 195 -11.62 -7.27 7.66
N ARG A 196 -10.73 -6.48 8.23
CA ARG A 196 -10.67 -5.03 8.01
C ARG A 196 -9.61 -4.66 6.99
N PRO A 197 -9.89 -3.74 6.05
CA PRO A 197 -8.91 -3.25 5.11
C PRO A 197 -7.72 -2.58 5.82
N SER A 198 -6.50 -2.95 5.43
CA SER A 198 -5.26 -2.36 5.91
C SER A 198 -4.33 -2.11 4.73
N TRP A 199 -3.86 -0.89 4.58
CA TRP A 199 -2.96 -0.48 3.52
C TRP A 199 -1.63 -0.04 4.08
N SER A 200 -0.53 -0.48 3.46
CA SER A 200 0.82 -0.09 3.88
C SER A 200 1.69 0.27 2.68
N LEU A 201 2.43 1.36 2.83
CA LEU A 201 3.61 1.66 2.01
C LEU A 201 4.84 1.20 2.78
N ILE A 202 5.70 0.41 2.12
CA ILE A 202 6.89 -0.19 2.72
C ILE A 202 8.11 0.44 2.04
N HIS A 203 9.04 1.01 2.82
CA HIS A 203 10.26 1.68 2.32
C HIS A 203 11.42 1.58 3.29
#